data_c3f3bc065efdc1061265d76a88fbc21f
#
_entry.id   c3f3bc065efdc1061265d76a88fbc21f
#
_cell.length_a   1.000
_cell.length_b   1.000
_cell.length_c   1.000
_cell.angle_alpha   90.00
_cell.angle_beta   90.00
_cell.angle_gamma   90.00
#
_symmetry.space_group_name_H-M   'P 1'
#
loop_
_entity.id
_entity.type
_entity.pdbx_description
1 polymer ?
#
loop_
_entity_poly.entity_id
_entity_poly.type
_entity_poly.pdbx_seq_one_letter_code
_entity_poly.pdbx_strand_id
1 'polypeptide(L)'
;IMMPVTAFLIGPLGVWIGTGLGTALFWLNSHAPIIFAILIPMVYPFLVPLGLHWPLNALMLANIASAATHHTDFIQGPMGAWNFACFGATAAVLVWSVRDKDNEMRQTATGALFAGLLGGISEPSLYGIHLRFKRIYPFMLVGCAVGGLVEGIGSMLGGINGVTTTTFAFTSLLTIPVFNPMWLYGIAVAAAFATSFFLIVTFGRRSGPR
;
A
#
# COMPACT_ATOMS: atom_id res chain seq x y z
N ILE A 1 -34.06 2.10 17.04
CA ILE A 1 -34.02 3.07 15.89
C ILE A 1 -32.81 2.81 14.99
N MET A 2 -31.60 2.59 15.53
CA MET A 2 -30.38 2.38 14.72
C MET A 2 -30.41 1.10 13.87
N MET A 3 -30.89 -0.04 14.40
CA MET A 3 -30.96 -1.30 13.64
C MET A 3 -31.74 -1.19 12.32
N PRO A 4 -32.97 -0.69 12.28
CA PRO A 4 -33.67 -0.55 10.99
C PRO A 4 -33.01 0.47 10.06
N VAL A 5 -32.46 1.57 10.57
CA VAL A 5 -31.70 2.54 9.74
C VAL A 5 -30.48 1.86 9.11
N THR A 6 -29.73 1.08 9.88
CA THR A 6 -28.58 0.34 9.36
C THR A 6 -28.99 -0.71 8.34
N ALA A 7 -30.05 -1.48 8.62
CA ALA A 7 -30.49 -2.56 7.76
C ALA A 7 -31.11 -2.07 6.43
N PHE A 8 -31.89 -1.00 6.45
CA PHE A 8 -32.68 -0.58 5.30
C PHE A 8 -32.10 0.63 4.53
N LEU A 9 -31.19 1.39 5.12
CA LEU A 9 -30.59 2.55 4.50
C LEU A 9 -29.08 2.43 4.35
N ILE A 10 -28.36 2.27 5.46
CA ILE A 10 -26.89 2.28 5.45
C ILE A 10 -26.34 1.01 4.80
N GLY A 11 -26.91 -0.15 5.12
CA GLY A 11 -26.47 -1.44 4.56
C GLY A 11 -26.61 -1.50 3.03
N PRO A 12 -27.81 -1.29 2.45
CA PRO A 12 -27.98 -1.26 1.00
C PRO A 12 -27.12 -0.22 0.29
N LEU A 13 -26.97 0.97 0.85
CA LEU A 13 -26.11 2.03 0.31
C LEU A 13 -24.64 1.59 0.32
N GLY A 14 -24.17 1.00 1.42
CA GLY A 14 -22.82 0.47 1.54
C GLY A 14 -22.54 -0.66 0.54
N VAL A 15 -23.49 -1.58 0.36
CA VAL A 15 -23.39 -2.64 -0.64
C VAL A 15 -23.34 -2.07 -2.06
N TRP A 16 -24.20 -1.10 -2.37
CA TRP A 16 -24.22 -0.46 -3.69
C TRP A 16 -22.91 0.27 -4.01
N ILE A 17 -22.39 1.06 -3.07
CA ILE A 17 -21.11 1.75 -3.20
C ILE A 17 -19.95 0.71 -3.34
N GLY A 18 -19.94 -0.30 -2.49
CA GLY A 18 -18.90 -1.34 -2.51
C GLY A 18 -18.89 -2.12 -3.83
N THR A 19 -20.07 -2.51 -4.32
CA THR A 19 -20.21 -3.21 -5.60
C THR A 19 -19.78 -2.31 -6.77
N GLY A 20 -20.20 -1.04 -6.77
CA GLY A 20 -19.83 -0.08 -7.79
C GLY A 20 -18.31 0.17 -7.83
N LEU A 21 -17.69 0.33 -6.66
CA LEU A 21 -16.24 0.49 -6.54
C LEU A 21 -15.51 -0.78 -7.02
N GLY A 22 -15.97 -1.96 -6.58
CA GLY A 22 -15.40 -3.24 -7.00
C GLY A 22 -15.44 -3.43 -8.51
N THR A 23 -16.59 -3.15 -9.14
CA THR A 23 -16.77 -3.22 -10.59
C THR A 23 -15.85 -2.22 -11.32
N ALA A 24 -15.74 -0.99 -10.84
CA ALA A 24 -14.88 0.02 -11.43
C ALA A 24 -13.39 -0.36 -11.33
N LEU A 25 -12.94 -0.85 -10.19
CA LEU A 25 -11.56 -1.30 -9.99
C LEU A 25 -11.24 -2.54 -10.83
N PHE A 26 -12.16 -3.49 -10.91
CA PHE A 26 -12.01 -4.67 -11.76
C PHE A 26 -11.93 -4.29 -13.25
N TRP A 27 -12.81 -3.38 -13.69
CA TRP A 27 -12.78 -2.85 -15.05
C TRP A 27 -11.44 -2.17 -15.37
N LEU A 28 -10.97 -1.33 -14.44
CA LEU A 28 -9.69 -0.61 -14.61
C LEU A 28 -8.51 -1.59 -14.66
N ASN A 29 -8.48 -2.59 -13.79
CA ASN A 29 -7.45 -3.63 -13.81
C ASN A 29 -7.45 -4.43 -15.13
N SER A 30 -8.64 -4.70 -15.68
CA SER A 30 -8.77 -5.49 -16.91
C SER A 30 -8.43 -4.70 -18.18
N HIS A 31 -8.71 -3.39 -18.22
CA HIS A 31 -8.55 -2.57 -19.42
C HIS A 31 -7.29 -1.68 -19.40
N ALA A 32 -6.82 -1.32 -18.22
CA ALA A 32 -5.65 -0.46 -18.04
C ALA A 32 -4.81 -0.92 -16.83
N PRO A 33 -4.23 -2.14 -16.85
CA PRO A 33 -3.55 -2.73 -15.70
C PRO A 33 -2.37 -1.90 -15.17
N ILE A 34 -1.62 -1.25 -16.05
CA ILE A 34 -0.52 -0.36 -15.63
C ILE A 34 -1.05 0.83 -14.85
N ILE A 35 -2.13 1.45 -15.33
CA ILE A 35 -2.75 2.61 -14.64
C ILE A 35 -3.28 2.16 -13.28
N PHE A 36 -3.95 1.01 -13.24
CA PHE A 36 -4.43 0.41 -11.99
C PHE A 36 -3.30 0.16 -11.00
N ALA A 37 -2.22 -0.50 -11.46
CA ALA A 37 -1.07 -0.85 -10.61
C ALA A 37 -0.35 0.40 -10.05
N ILE A 38 -0.35 1.53 -10.76
CA ILE A 38 0.21 2.81 -10.27
C ILE A 38 -0.79 3.54 -9.36
N LEU A 39 -2.06 3.57 -9.74
CA LEU A 39 -3.09 4.35 -9.06
C LEU A 39 -3.33 3.85 -7.62
N ILE A 40 -3.45 2.54 -7.43
CA ILE A 40 -3.72 1.94 -6.12
C ILE A 40 -2.67 2.37 -5.08
N PRO A 41 -1.35 2.14 -5.26
CA PRO A 41 -0.37 2.52 -4.25
C PRO A 41 -0.23 4.04 -4.06
N MET A 42 -0.58 4.85 -5.06
CA MET A 42 -0.56 6.31 -4.94
C MET A 42 -1.74 6.88 -4.17
N VAL A 43 -2.91 6.27 -4.27
CA VAL A 43 -4.14 6.75 -3.60
C VAL A 43 -4.24 6.21 -2.17
N TYR A 44 -3.78 5.00 -1.94
CA TYR A 44 -3.93 4.29 -0.66
C TYR A 44 -3.42 5.07 0.57
N PRO A 45 -2.26 5.74 0.54
CA PRO A 45 -1.76 6.52 1.68
C PRO A 45 -2.68 7.68 2.11
N PHE A 46 -3.57 8.14 1.26
CA PHE A 46 -4.58 9.14 1.59
C PHE A 46 -5.85 8.52 2.18
N LEU A 47 -6.15 7.28 1.80
CA LEU A 47 -7.34 6.57 2.30
C LEU A 47 -7.16 6.08 3.74
N VAL A 48 -5.93 5.75 4.13
CA VAL A 48 -5.64 5.21 5.47
C VAL A 48 -5.97 6.21 6.58
N PRO A 49 -5.50 7.48 6.54
CA PRO A 49 -5.85 8.46 7.57
C PRO A 49 -7.34 8.79 7.63
N LEU A 50 -8.05 8.60 6.54
CA LEU A 50 -9.51 8.82 6.46
C LEU A 50 -10.31 7.59 6.90
N GLY A 51 -9.65 6.45 7.20
CA GLY A 51 -10.31 5.18 7.53
C GLY A 51 -10.96 4.48 6.33
N LEU A 52 -10.82 5.04 5.11
CA LEU A 52 -11.45 4.53 3.90
C LEU A 52 -10.77 3.27 3.32
N HIS A 53 -9.64 2.86 3.86
CA HIS A 53 -8.97 1.60 3.50
C HIS A 53 -9.71 0.35 3.98
N TRP A 54 -10.51 0.45 5.05
CA TRP A 54 -11.30 -0.69 5.57
C TRP A 54 -12.35 -1.22 4.58
N PRO A 55 -13.14 -0.37 3.91
CA PRO A 55 -13.98 -0.82 2.79
C PRO A 55 -13.22 -1.54 1.68
N LEU A 56 -11.99 -1.10 1.34
CA LEU A 56 -11.16 -1.79 0.36
C LEU A 56 -10.69 -3.15 0.87
N ASN A 57 -10.35 -3.29 2.15
CA ASN A 57 -10.02 -4.58 2.74
C ASN A 57 -11.21 -5.56 2.69
N ALA A 58 -12.43 -5.07 2.93
CA ALA A 58 -13.64 -5.87 2.78
C ALA A 58 -13.85 -6.31 1.32
N LEU A 59 -13.54 -5.45 0.34
CA LEU A 59 -13.59 -5.79 -1.08
C LEU A 59 -12.54 -6.85 -1.46
N MET A 60 -11.32 -6.75 -0.94
CA MET A 60 -10.27 -7.76 -1.13
C MET A 60 -10.74 -9.14 -0.63
N LEU A 61 -11.35 -9.20 0.55
CA LEU A 61 -11.94 -10.43 1.08
C LEU A 61 -13.10 -10.94 0.21
N ALA A 62 -13.94 -10.05 -0.30
CA ALA A 62 -15.02 -10.41 -1.21
C ALA A 62 -14.48 -10.96 -2.54
N ASN A 63 -13.40 -10.41 -3.08
CA ASN A 63 -12.72 -10.93 -4.26
C ASN A 63 -12.24 -12.37 -4.03
N ILE A 64 -11.57 -12.65 -2.93
CA ILE A 64 -11.08 -13.99 -2.57
C ILE A 64 -12.24 -14.98 -2.39
N ALA A 65 -13.37 -14.53 -1.85
CA ALA A 65 -14.54 -15.37 -1.67
C ALA A 65 -15.31 -15.62 -2.99
N SER A 66 -15.11 -14.83 -4.02
CA SER A 66 -15.88 -14.83 -5.25
C SER A 66 -15.31 -15.77 -6.32
N ALA A 67 -16.17 -16.60 -6.91
CA ALA A 67 -15.83 -17.39 -8.10
C ALA A 67 -15.61 -16.51 -9.35
N ALA A 68 -16.25 -15.34 -9.42
CA ALA A 68 -16.11 -14.40 -10.54
C ALA A 68 -14.68 -13.83 -10.67
N THR A 69 -13.94 -13.78 -9.59
CA THR A 69 -12.53 -13.37 -9.54
C THR A 69 -11.57 -14.56 -9.44
N HIS A 70 -12.06 -15.77 -9.72
CA HIS A 70 -11.31 -17.04 -9.58
C HIS A 70 -10.72 -17.23 -8.18
N HIS A 71 -11.41 -16.75 -7.13
CA HIS A 71 -10.96 -16.79 -5.74
C HIS A 71 -9.63 -16.08 -5.51
N THR A 72 -9.36 -15.01 -6.27
CA THR A 72 -8.14 -14.20 -6.16
C THR A 72 -8.47 -12.73 -5.93
N ASP A 73 -7.60 -12.06 -5.19
CA ASP A 73 -7.61 -10.61 -5.09
C ASP A 73 -6.46 -10.01 -5.89
N PHE A 74 -6.77 -8.94 -6.62
CA PHE A 74 -5.86 -8.20 -7.49
C PHE A 74 -5.46 -6.81 -6.92
N ILE A 75 -6.04 -6.42 -5.77
CA ILE A 75 -5.80 -5.10 -5.16
C ILE A 75 -4.59 -5.15 -4.22
N GLN A 76 -4.41 -6.26 -3.51
CA GLN A 76 -3.34 -6.41 -2.51
C GLN A 76 -1.93 -6.35 -3.10
N GLY A 77 -1.74 -6.83 -4.35
CA GLY A 77 -0.46 -6.73 -5.05
C GLY A 77 0.03 -5.27 -5.12
N PRO A 78 -0.66 -4.41 -5.86
CA PRO A 78 -0.32 -2.99 -5.95
C PRO A 78 -0.31 -2.27 -4.59
N MET A 79 -1.21 -2.61 -3.67
CA MET A 79 -1.20 -2.07 -2.30
C MET A 79 0.13 -2.33 -1.59
N GLY A 80 0.76 -3.46 -1.84
CA GLY A 80 2.08 -3.80 -1.28
C GLY A 80 3.15 -2.79 -1.67
N ALA A 81 3.14 -2.26 -2.87
CA ALA A 81 4.07 -1.23 -3.31
C ALA A 81 3.97 0.04 -2.43
N TRP A 82 2.76 0.45 -2.03
CA TRP A 82 2.61 1.55 -1.07
C TRP A 82 3.20 1.21 0.30
N ASN A 83 2.87 0.06 0.88
CA ASN A 83 3.39 -0.33 2.18
C ASN A 83 4.92 -0.32 2.21
N PHE A 84 5.55 -0.89 1.20
CA PHE A 84 7.02 -0.93 1.13
C PHE A 84 7.64 0.44 0.82
N ALA A 85 7.00 1.31 0.03
CA ALA A 85 7.43 2.70 -0.12
C ALA A 85 7.36 3.46 1.21
N CYS A 86 6.31 3.24 2.00
CA CYS A 86 6.16 3.79 3.34
C CYS A 86 7.26 3.30 4.29
N PHE A 87 7.60 2.00 4.26
CA PHE A 87 8.69 1.44 5.06
C PHE A 87 10.06 1.94 4.60
N GLY A 88 10.29 2.13 3.30
CA GLY A 88 11.49 2.74 2.76
C GLY A 88 11.69 4.18 3.25
N ALA A 89 10.62 4.96 3.27
CA ALA A 89 10.63 6.31 3.82
C ALA A 89 10.94 6.31 5.33
N THR A 90 10.37 5.38 6.08
CA THR A 90 10.63 5.18 7.51
C THR A 90 12.08 4.81 7.77
N ALA A 91 12.65 3.91 6.96
CA ALA A 91 14.07 3.55 7.04
C ALA A 91 14.98 4.76 6.77
N ALA A 92 14.62 5.62 5.84
CA ALA A 92 15.38 6.86 5.59
C ALA A 92 15.36 7.81 6.79
N VAL A 93 14.20 7.97 7.44
CA VAL A 93 14.09 8.77 8.68
C VAL A 93 14.86 8.12 9.82
N LEU A 94 14.90 6.79 9.90
CA LEU A 94 15.76 6.08 10.87
C LEU A 94 17.24 6.42 10.64
N VAL A 95 17.72 6.45 9.41
CA VAL A 95 19.10 6.87 9.10
C VAL A 95 19.36 8.30 9.54
N TRP A 96 18.41 9.22 9.35
CA TRP A 96 18.56 10.60 9.83
C TRP A 96 18.62 10.68 11.36
N SER A 97 17.71 10.00 12.04
CA SER A 97 17.66 10.01 13.51
C SER A 97 18.94 9.47 14.16
N VAL A 98 19.58 8.46 13.54
CA VAL A 98 20.88 7.95 13.98
C VAL A 98 21.99 8.99 13.77
N ARG A 99 22.00 9.67 12.62
CA ARG A 99 22.99 10.72 12.31
C ARG A 99 22.86 11.94 13.20
N ASP A 100 21.62 12.34 13.49
CA ASP A 100 21.31 13.54 14.28
C ASP A 100 21.26 13.24 15.79
N LYS A 101 21.49 11.96 16.19
CA LYS A 101 21.43 11.48 17.58
C LYS A 101 20.09 11.73 18.27
N ASP A 102 18.99 11.74 17.48
CA ASP A 102 17.63 11.86 17.98
C ASP A 102 17.12 10.48 18.43
N ASN A 103 17.28 10.20 19.72
CA ASN A 103 16.92 8.91 20.30
C ASN A 103 15.41 8.64 20.29
N GLU A 104 14.57 9.65 20.43
CA GLU A 104 13.11 9.51 20.41
C GLU A 104 12.64 9.08 19.02
N MET A 105 13.08 9.81 17.99
CA MET A 105 12.75 9.48 16.62
C MET A 105 13.35 8.15 16.18
N ARG A 106 14.56 7.82 16.63
CA ARG A 106 15.19 6.53 16.37
C ARG A 106 14.35 5.38 16.90
N GLN A 107 13.85 5.46 18.15
CA GLN A 107 12.99 4.42 18.72
C GLN A 107 11.68 4.30 17.95
N THR A 108 11.03 5.42 17.65
CA THR A 108 9.79 5.47 16.87
C THR A 108 9.96 4.84 15.49
N ALA A 109 11.00 5.25 14.74
CA ALA A 109 11.27 4.75 13.40
C ALA A 109 11.65 3.25 13.40
N THR A 110 12.42 2.81 14.40
CA THR A 110 12.77 1.39 14.54
C THR A 110 11.53 0.54 14.79
N GLY A 111 10.70 0.91 15.77
CA GLY A 111 9.47 0.18 16.07
C GLY A 111 8.50 0.14 14.89
N ALA A 112 8.31 1.28 14.21
CA ALA A 112 7.46 1.39 13.03
C ALA A 112 7.98 0.53 11.85
N LEU A 113 9.31 0.49 11.65
CA LEU A 113 9.93 -0.30 10.59
C LEU A 113 9.77 -1.81 10.83
N PHE A 114 9.97 -2.27 12.08
CA PHE A 114 9.73 -3.67 12.43
C PHE A 114 8.26 -4.06 12.31
N ALA A 115 7.34 -3.23 12.80
CA ALA A 115 5.90 -3.45 12.65
C ALA A 115 5.51 -3.56 11.17
N GLY A 116 6.11 -2.73 10.32
CA GLY A 116 5.89 -2.75 8.87
C GLY A 116 6.49 -3.98 8.19
N LEU A 117 7.80 -4.14 8.26
CA LEU A 117 8.52 -5.18 7.51
C LEU A 117 8.15 -6.60 7.93
N LEU A 118 7.87 -6.84 9.21
CA LEU A 118 7.51 -8.16 9.71
C LEU A 118 6.00 -8.35 9.84
N GLY A 119 5.28 -7.32 10.33
CA GLY A 119 3.84 -7.41 10.56
C GLY A 119 2.97 -6.91 9.42
N GLY A 120 3.53 -6.17 8.45
CA GLY A 120 2.76 -5.55 7.35
C GLY A 120 1.88 -4.39 7.79
N ILE A 121 2.16 -3.80 8.96
CA ILE A 121 1.36 -2.74 9.57
C ILE A 121 2.02 -1.39 9.26
N SER A 122 1.38 -0.58 8.42
CA SER A 122 1.90 0.70 7.95
C SER A 122 1.52 1.89 8.83
N GLU A 123 0.50 1.77 9.66
CA GLU A 123 -0.03 2.84 10.49
C GLU A 123 1.02 3.47 11.44
N PRO A 124 1.89 2.71 12.13
CA PRO A 124 2.95 3.32 12.95
C PRO A 124 3.91 4.18 12.14
N SER A 125 4.23 3.77 10.91
CA SER A 125 5.05 4.55 9.97
C SER A 125 4.30 5.79 9.50
N LEU A 126 3.04 5.66 9.14
CA LEU A 126 2.23 6.74 8.62
C LEU A 126 1.99 7.82 9.68
N TYR A 127 1.49 7.45 10.85
CA TYR A 127 1.15 8.38 11.92
C TYR A 127 2.38 8.90 12.67
N GLY A 128 3.33 8.03 12.99
CA GLY A 128 4.52 8.40 13.75
C GLY A 128 5.55 9.19 12.96
N ILE A 129 5.60 9.02 11.63
CA ILE A 129 6.67 9.54 10.80
C ILE A 129 6.14 10.40 9.65
N HIS A 130 5.30 9.86 8.76
CA HIS A 130 4.90 10.57 7.55
C HIS A 130 4.06 11.81 7.83
N LEU A 131 3.11 11.75 8.74
CA LEU A 131 2.31 12.91 9.13
C LEU A 131 3.11 13.94 9.93
N ARG A 132 4.17 13.52 10.61
CA ARG A 132 5.10 14.43 11.31
C ARG A 132 6.06 15.12 10.32
N PHE A 133 6.56 14.37 9.33
CA PHE A 133 7.49 14.88 8.30
C PHE A 133 6.80 14.96 6.93
N LYS A 134 5.76 15.77 6.80
CA LYS A 134 4.93 15.88 5.57
C LYS A 134 5.73 16.02 4.27
N ARG A 135 6.93 16.59 4.33
CA ARG A 135 7.83 16.79 3.19
C ARG A 135 8.36 15.47 2.57
N ILE A 136 8.33 14.35 3.29
CA ILE A 136 8.76 13.06 2.74
C ILE A 136 7.67 12.40 1.89
N TYR A 137 6.43 12.85 2.03
CA TYR A 137 5.28 12.30 1.33
C TYR A 137 5.44 12.27 -0.21
N PRO A 138 5.86 13.35 -0.88
CA PRO A 138 6.05 13.32 -2.34
C PRO A 138 7.07 12.27 -2.79
N PHE A 139 8.15 12.09 -2.05
CA PHE A 139 9.18 11.09 -2.37
C PHE A 139 8.67 9.66 -2.15
N MET A 140 7.87 9.45 -1.09
CA MET A 140 7.18 8.17 -0.89
C MET A 140 6.23 7.87 -2.04
N LEU A 141 5.44 8.86 -2.51
CA LEU A 141 4.55 8.68 -3.66
C LEU A 141 5.30 8.32 -4.95
N VAL A 142 6.49 8.87 -5.16
CA VAL A 142 7.35 8.41 -6.28
C VAL A 142 7.72 6.94 -6.11
N GLY A 143 8.06 6.51 -4.89
CA GLY A 143 8.29 5.09 -4.60
C GLY A 143 7.06 4.22 -4.88
N CYS A 144 5.87 4.69 -4.49
CA CYS A 144 4.60 4.03 -4.83
C CYS A 144 4.41 3.88 -6.34
N ALA A 145 4.63 4.97 -7.08
CA ALA A 145 4.49 4.97 -8.54
C ALA A 145 5.49 4.03 -9.23
N VAL A 146 6.75 4.01 -8.76
CA VAL A 146 7.78 3.12 -9.31
C VAL A 146 7.45 1.66 -9.03
N GLY A 147 7.04 1.31 -7.80
CA GLY A 147 6.62 -0.05 -7.48
C GLY A 147 5.43 -0.51 -8.30
N GLY A 148 4.39 0.32 -8.39
CA GLY A 148 3.23 0.05 -9.23
C GLY A 148 3.57 -0.06 -10.73
N LEU A 149 4.48 0.78 -11.22
CA LEU A 149 4.96 0.73 -12.60
C LEU A 149 5.71 -0.58 -12.90
N VAL A 150 6.59 -1.01 -12.00
CA VAL A 150 7.31 -2.29 -12.12
C VAL A 150 6.33 -3.46 -12.16
N GLU A 151 5.32 -3.44 -11.29
CA GLU A 151 4.29 -4.47 -11.25
C GLU A 151 3.45 -4.46 -12.55
N GLY A 152 3.00 -3.29 -12.98
CA GLY A 152 2.17 -3.15 -14.19
C GLY A 152 2.91 -3.56 -15.46
N ILE A 153 4.16 -3.09 -15.65
CA ILE A 153 4.99 -3.47 -16.80
C ILE A 153 5.34 -4.96 -16.75
N GLY A 154 5.76 -5.46 -15.58
CA GLY A 154 6.12 -6.86 -15.40
C GLY A 154 4.94 -7.80 -15.67
N SER A 155 3.75 -7.41 -15.27
CA SER A 155 2.52 -8.16 -15.57
C SER A 155 2.23 -8.20 -17.07
N MET A 156 2.35 -7.06 -17.74
CA MET A 156 2.12 -6.96 -19.18
C MET A 156 3.14 -7.78 -19.98
N LEU A 157 4.42 -7.70 -19.64
CA LEU A 157 5.48 -8.48 -20.29
C LEU A 157 5.36 -9.99 -20.01
N GLY A 158 4.89 -10.35 -18.82
CA GLY A 158 4.65 -11.75 -18.44
C GLY A 158 3.35 -12.34 -18.99
N GLY A 159 2.51 -11.55 -19.67
CA GLY A 159 1.21 -12.00 -20.15
C GLY A 159 0.23 -12.38 -19.02
N ILE A 160 0.35 -11.74 -17.87
CA ILE A 160 -0.46 -11.98 -16.66
C ILE A 160 -1.30 -10.75 -16.31
N ASN A 161 -2.44 -10.98 -15.67
CA ASN A 161 -3.38 -9.91 -15.30
C ASN A 161 -3.06 -9.28 -13.92
N GLY A 162 -1.80 -8.89 -13.69
CA GLY A 162 -1.37 -8.31 -12.42
C GLY A 162 -0.86 -9.36 -11.42
N VAL A 163 -0.39 -8.85 -10.29
CA VAL A 163 -0.05 -9.67 -9.12
C VAL A 163 -1.32 -9.94 -8.32
N THR A 164 -1.56 -11.20 -8.01
CA THR A 164 -2.77 -11.65 -7.30
C THR A 164 -2.42 -12.48 -6.08
N THR A 165 -3.38 -12.64 -5.18
CA THR A 165 -3.28 -13.56 -4.05
C THR A 165 -4.61 -14.27 -3.79
N THR A 166 -4.55 -15.48 -3.27
CA THR A 166 -5.72 -16.27 -2.84
C THR A 166 -6.02 -16.12 -1.35
N THR A 167 -5.18 -15.35 -0.64
CA THR A 167 -5.25 -15.20 0.81
C THR A 167 -5.18 -13.73 1.18
N PHE A 168 -6.03 -13.31 2.11
CA PHE A 168 -5.89 -11.97 2.68
C PHE A 168 -4.68 -11.95 3.62
N ALA A 169 -3.68 -11.14 3.29
CA ALA A 169 -2.46 -11.02 4.07
C ALA A 169 -2.03 -9.55 4.20
N PHE A 170 -1.60 -9.17 5.40
CA PHE A 170 -0.91 -7.90 5.56
C PHE A 170 0.44 -7.95 4.84
N THR A 171 0.70 -6.96 3.98
CA THR A 171 1.85 -6.96 3.08
C THR A 171 3.15 -6.72 3.84
N SER A 172 3.93 -7.77 4.05
CA SER A 172 5.20 -7.80 4.78
C SER A 172 6.25 -8.61 4.02
N LEU A 173 7.48 -8.65 4.51
CA LEU A 173 8.52 -9.54 3.96
C LEU A 173 8.11 -11.02 4.07
N LEU A 174 7.40 -11.37 5.15
CA LEU A 174 7.00 -12.75 5.43
C LEU A 174 5.84 -13.21 4.51
N THR A 175 5.08 -12.29 3.96
CA THR A 175 3.92 -12.60 3.12
C THR A 175 4.22 -12.50 1.62
N ILE A 176 5.44 -12.15 1.21
CA ILE A 176 5.83 -12.15 -0.22
C ILE A 176 5.47 -13.49 -0.92
N PRO A 177 5.67 -14.67 -0.29
CA PRO A 177 5.38 -15.95 -0.95
C PRO A 177 3.91 -16.23 -1.25
N VAL A 178 2.95 -15.51 -0.65
CA VAL A 178 1.52 -15.72 -0.93
C VAL A 178 1.03 -14.99 -2.17
N PHE A 179 1.89 -14.15 -2.77
CA PHE A 179 1.59 -13.40 -3.99
C PHE A 179 2.06 -14.15 -5.25
N ASN A 180 1.27 -14.09 -6.28
CA ASN A 180 1.55 -14.76 -7.55
C ASN A 180 1.53 -13.75 -8.72
N PRO A 181 2.62 -13.65 -9.50
CA PRO A 181 3.91 -14.33 -9.31
C PRO A 181 4.76 -13.66 -8.22
N MET A 182 5.29 -14.49 -7.33
CA MET A 182 6.09 -14.04 -6.17
C MET A 182 7.30 -13.19 -6.57
N TRP A 183 8.01 -13.56 -7.62
CA TRP A 183 9.21 -12.86 -8.09
C TRP A 183 8.90 -11.42 -8.54
N LEU A 184 7.79 -11.22 -9.26
CA LEU A 184 7.38 -9.90 -9.74
C LEU A 184 6.99 -9.01 -8.56
N TYR A 185 6.16 -9.56 -7.65
CA TYR A 185 5.80 -8.86 -6.43
C TYR A 185 7.03 -8.46 -5.61
N GLY A 186 7.97 -9.39 -5.40
CA GLY A 186 9.21 -9.14 -4.67
C GLY A 186 10.05 -8.01 -5.29
N ILE A 187 10.19 -7.98 -6.62
CA ILE A 187 10.91 -6.91 -7.34
C ILE A 187 10.15 -5.58 -7.22
N ALA A 188 8.84 -5.57 -7.37
CA ALA A 188 8.03 -4.36 -7.30
C ALA A 188 8.10 -3.69 -5.93
N VAL A 189 7.93 -4.47 -4.84
CA VAL A 189 8.00 -3.92 -3.48
C VAL A 189 9.43 -3.51 -3.10
N ALA A 190 10.45 -4.23 -3.57
CA ALA A 190 11.86 -3.84 -3.38
C ALA A 190 12.18 -2.53 -4.11
N ALA A 191 11.68 -2.35 -5.34
CA ALA A 191 11.83 -1.11 -6.10
C ALA A 191 11.12 0.06 -5.41
N ALA A 192 9.90 -0.15 -4.89
CA ALA A 192 9.16 0.85 -4.13
C ALA A 192 9.91 1.30 -2.88
N PHE A 193 10.40 0.34 -2.09
CA PHE A 193 11.19 0.58 -0.88
C PHE A 193 12.47 1.35 -1.21
N ALA A 194 13.28 0.85 -2.14
CA ALA A 194 14.56 1.42 -2.50
C ALA A 194 14.41 2.85 -3.05
N THR A 195 13.45 3.08 -3.96
CA THR A 195 13.18 4.40 -4.53
C THR A 195 12.83 5.42 -3.44
N SER A 196 11.88 5.08 -2.59
CA SER A 196 11.46 5.93 -1.48
C SER A 196 12.63 6.21 -0.53
N PHE A 197 13.36 5.18 -0.13
CA PHE A 197 14.52 5.29 0.77
C PHE A 197 15.60 6.21 0.20
N PHE A 198 16.07 5.96 -1.02
CA PHE A 198 17.17 6.74 -1.61
C PHE A 198 16.78 8.18 -1.89
N LEU A 199 15.57 8.43 -2.41
CA LEU A 199 15.10 9.79 -2.66
C LEU A 199 15.02 10.59 -1.36
N ILE A 200 14.54 10.01 -0.28
CA ILE A 200 14.43 10.71 1.00
C ILE A 200 15.79 10.92 1.63
N VAL A 201 16.66 9.91 1.64
CA VAL A 201 18.02 10.07 2.18
C VAL A 201 18.79 11.18 1.46
N THR A 202 18.63 11.30 0.13
CA THR A 202 19.37 12.26 -0.69
C THR A 202 18.74 13.64 -0.71
N PHE A 203 17.43 13.74 -0.87
CA PHE A 203 16.72 15.00 -1.12
C PHE A 203 15.84 15.47 0.04
N GLY A 204 15.37 14.56 0.87
CA GLY A 204 14.42 14.86 1.94
C GLY A 204 14.99 15.74 3.07
N ARG A 205 16.31 15.82 3.21
CA ARG A 205 16.99 16.53 4.31
C ARG A 205 17.16 18.04 4.08
N ARG A 206 16.94 18.56 2.87
CA ARG A 206 17.25 19.96 2.49
C ARG A 206 16.44 21.05 3.18
N SER A 207 15.59 20.73 4.15
CA SER A 207 14.87 21.69 4.98
C SER A 207 14.86 21.18 6.41
N GLY A 208 15.82 21.63 7.23
CA GLY A 208 15.81 21.37 8.67
C GLY A 208 14.47 21.75 9.31
N PRO A 209 14.13 21.19 10.48
CA PRO A 209 12.98 21.68 11.23
C PRO A 209 13.24 23.16 11.60
N ARG A 210 12.32 24.04 11.20
CA ARG A 210 12.11 25.31 11.91
C ARG A 210 11.08 25.09 12.97
#